data_0b191b8500e8eb2cf3bcb8c598d6142c
#
_entry.id   0b191b8500e8eb2cf3bcb8c598d6142c
#
_cell.length_a   1.000
_cell.length_b   1.000
_cell.length_c   1.000
_cell.angle_alpha   90.00
_cell.angle_beta   90.00
_cell.angle_gamma   90.00
#
_symmetry.space_group_name_H-M   'P 1'
#
loop_
_entity.id
_entity.type
_entity.pdbx_description
1 polymer ?
#
loop_
_entity_poly.entity_id
_entity_poly.type
_entity_poly.pdbx_seq_one_letter_code
_entity_poly.pdbx_strand_id
1 'polypeptide(L)'
;MLRAVGLSDEDFEKPLIGIANTWTDSTPCNVHLRDLASAVRRGVIDAGGTPLEFNTIAVSDGITMGTSGMRTSLVSREIIADSIELMGLGYHFDGVIALSGCDKTIPGTVMALARLDRPSLMLYGGSIQPGTHAGRDITIQDVFEAVGACAAGRIDEEELLEIEKAACPGAGACGGQFTANTMATVFEAVGISPMGSGTVPATDLAKAEVARGCGRLVVDLVERNVTARQILTREALENGVAVAVATGGSTNAVLHLLAVAHEAGVRLTLDDFDRISAATPLLADMKPWGRFVAPDLHRAGGVALVARRLLEGGYLKGDMLTVTGQTLSGEVSDAEETAGQEVVRSAADPIKDRGGLMVLRGNLAPDGCVLKVAGHERMFHQGPARVFESEEDAMTAVQGGTIVPGDVVVIRGEGPRGGPGMREMLAVTAALAGSGLGSKVALLTDGRFSGATHGLMAGHVAPEAVEGGPIAALQDGDIVTFDLEERTVSVDMSPDEIKSRVMAWSPPSSLIPDGALSKYARLVSSAANGAVTI
;
A
#
# COMPACT_ATOMS: atom_id res chain seq x y z
N MET A 1 -40.30 2.68 -3.59
CA MET A 1 -39.40 2.63 -2.42
C MET A 1 -38.40 3.79 -2.39
N LEU A 2 -37.80 4.17 -3.52
CA LEU A 2 -36.86 5.30 -3.56
C LEU A 2 -37.48 6.65 -3.11
N ARG A 3 -38.77 6.84 -3.35
CA ARG A 3 -39.50 8.00 -2.78
C ARG A 3 -39.52 8.06 -1.25
N ALA A 4 -39.48 6.91 -0.58
CA ALA A 4 -39.44 6.84 0.89
C ALA A 4 -38.10 7.33 1.47
N VAL A 5 -37.04 7.34 0.66
CA VAL A 5 -35.75 7.92 1.01
C VAL A 5 -35.53 9.32 0.42
N GLY A 6 -36.63 9.96 -0.05
CA GLY A 6 -36.67 11.37 -0.41
C GLY A 6 -36.46 11.70 -1.90
N LEU A 7 -36.40 10.70 -2.81
CA LEU A 7 -36.26 10.98 -4.23
C LEU A 7 -37.58 11.49 -4.82
N SER A 8 -37.50 12.59 -5.57
CA SER A 8 -38.60 13.21 -6.34
C SER A 8 -38.70 12.63 -7.76
N ASP A 9 -39.72 13.06 -8.53
CA ASP A 9 -39.84 12.70 -9.94
C ASP A 9 -38.65 13.19 -10.76
N GLU A 10 -38.15 14.36 -10.45
CA GLU A 10 -37.00 14.97 -11.13
C GLU A 10 -35.71 14.15 -10.91
N ASP A 11 -35.58 13.50 -9.76
CA ASP A 11 -34.36 12.72 -9.43
C ASP A 11 -34.26 11.42 -10.22
N PHE A 12 -35.40 10.91 -10.76
CA PHE A 12 -35.42 9.73 -11.62
C PHE A 12 -34.98 10.01 -13.06
N GLU A 13 -34.95 11.28 -13.46
CA GLU A 13 -34.48 11.71 -14.79
C GLU A 13 -32.98 12.04 -14.80
N LYS A 14 -32.32 12.00 -13.63
CA LYS A 14 -30.90 12.32 -13.41
C LYS A 14 -30.07 11.04 -13.26
N PRO A 15 -28.78 11.09 -13.60
CA PRO A 15 -27.89 9.96 -13.32
C PRO A 15 -27.81 9.67 -11.81
N LEU A 16 -27.94 8.40 -11.45
CA LEU A 16 -27.80 7.92 -10.08
C LEU A 16 -26.33 7.66 -9.76
N ILE A 17 -25.78 8.41 -8.86
CA ILE A 17 -24.37 8.34 -8.46
C ILE A 17 -24.22 7.64 -7.11
N GLY A 18 -23.59 6.46 -7.11
CA GLY A 18 -23.21 5.78 -5.88
C GLY A 18 -22.00 6.47 -5.22
N ILE A 19 -22.15 6.84 -3.94
CA ILE A 19 -21.03 7.34 -3.12
C ILE A 19 -20.63 6.21 -2.17
N ALA A 20 -19.59 5.47 -2.53
CA ALA A 20 -19.03 4.41 -1.70
C ALA A 20 -18.11 5.01 -0.65
N ASN A 21 -18.51 4.96 0.62
CA ASN A 21 -17.78 5.58 1.71
C ASN A 21 -17.14 4.53 2.62
N THR A 22 -15.82 4.61 2.84
CA THR A 22 -15.10 3.75 3.78
C THR A 22 -14.95 4.41 5.17
N TRP A 23 -15.87 5.28 5.53
CA TRP A 23 -15.88 5.96 6.81
C TRP A 23 -16.01 5.00 8.00
N THR A 24 -15.27 5.31 9.06
CA THR A 24 -15.40 4.70 10.39
C THR A 24 -14.83 5.62 11.47
N ASP A 25 -15.35 5.54 12.69
CA ASP A 25 -14.81 6.24 13.86
C ASP A 25 -13.51 5.58 14.39
N SER A 26 -13.20 4.36 13.95
CA SER A 26 -12.17 3.51 14.55
C SER A 26 -10.75 3.87 14.14
N THR A 27 -10.54 4.79 13.19
CA THR A 27 -9.21 5.15 12.71
C THR A 27 -9.15 6.60 12.21
N PRO A 28 -8.05 7.33 12.47
CA PRO A 28 -7.86 8.68 11.97
C PRO A 28 -7.85 8.74 10.43
N CYS A 29 -7.48 7.65 9.77
CA CYS A 29 -7.44 7.57 8.31
C CYS A 29 -8.80 7.83 7.65
N ASN A 30 -9.90 7.43 8.31
CA ASN A 30 -11.23 7.38 7.71
C ASN A 30 -12.28 8.23 8.45
N VAL A 31 -11.98 8.72 9.67
CA VAL A 31 -12.97 9.41 10.54
C VAL A 31 -13.61 10.63 9.89
N HIS A 32 -12.87 11.37 9.04
CA HIS A 32 -13.33 12.59 8.36
C HIS A 32 -14.05 12.33 7.02
N LEU A 33 -14.08 11.09 6.53
CA LEU A 33 -14.66 10.79 5.22
C LEU A 33 -16.16 11.04 5.15
N ARG A 34 -16.88 11.04 6.27
CA ARG A 34 -18.30 11.44 6.32
C ARG A 34 -18.49 12.90 5.90
N ASP A 35 -17.61 13.79 6.34
CA ASP A 35 -17.66 15.20 5.98
C ASP A 35 -17.30 15.40 4.50
N LEU A 36 -16.31 14.67 4.00
CA LEU A 36 -15.96 14.68 2.59
C LEU A 36 -17.08 14.11 1.72
N ALA A 37 -17.77 13.05 2.15
CA ALA A 37 -18.93 12.52 1.44
C ALA A 37 -20.06 13.57 1.32
N SER A 38 -20.24 14.39 2.36
CA SER A 38 -21.18 15.51 2.31
C SER A 38 -20.78 16.58 1.27
N ALA A 39 -19.48 16.82 1.07
CA ALA A 39 -19.00 17.73 0.03
C ALA A 39 -19.15 17.10 -1.37
N VAL A 40 -18.83 15.82 -1.54
CA VAL A 40 -19.05 15.04 -2.78
C VAL A 40 -20.53 15.09 -3.18
N ARG A 41 -21.44 14.82 -2.22
CA ARG A 41 -22.89 14.87 -2.43
C ARG A 41 -23.33 16.22 -3.01
N ARG A 42 -22.81 17.33 -2.46
CA ARG A 42 -23.10 18.67 -3.01
C ARG A 42 -22.59 18.82 -4.44
N GLY A 43 -21.39 18.34 -4.73
CA GLY A 43 -20.80 18.36 -6.07
C GLY A 43 -21.64 17.60 -7.11
N VAL A 44 -22.13 16.40 -6.73
CA VAL A 44 -23.03 15.59 -7.59
C VAL A 44 -24.33 16.35 -7.89
N ILE A 45 -24.95 16.96 -6.86
CA ILE A 45 -26.18 17.75 -7.02
C ILE A 45 -25.93 18.97 -7.90
N ASP A 46 -24.82 19.71 -7.69
CA ASP A 46 -24.45 20.89 -8.49
C ASP A 46 -24.32 20.56 -9.99
N ALA A 47 -23.87 19.33 -10.31
CA ALA A 47 -23.72 18.84 -11.68
C ALA A 47 -24.98 18.17 -12.24
N GLY A 48 -26.09 18.16 -11.49
CA GLY A 48 -27.36 17.60 -11.96
C GLY A 48 -27.52 16.09 -11.75
N GLY A 49 -26.66 15.44 -10.95
CA GLY A 49 -26.79 14.04 -10.57
C GLY A 49 -27.60 13.83 -9.29
N THR A 50 -28.05 12.61 -9.06
CA THR A 50 -28.74 12.17 -7.83
C THR A 50 -27.81 11.29 -6.99
N PRO A 51 -27.26 11.79 -5.85
CA PRO A 51 -26.31 11.05 -5.03
C PRO A 51 -26.99 10.10 -4.07
N LEU A 52 -26.52 8.84 -4.03
CA LEU A 52 -26.91 7.83 -3.07
C LEU A 52 -25.66 7.28 -2.34
N GLU A 53 -25.52 7.64 -1.07
CA GLU A 53 -24.38 7.21 -0.25
C GLU A 53 -24.65 5.87 0.41
N PHE A 54 -23.62 5.04 0.43
CA PHE A 54 -23.56 3.80 1.21
C PHE A 54 -22.18 3.61 1.83
N ASN A 55 -22.11 2.82 2.91
CA ASN A 55 -20.86 2.59 3.63
C ASN A 55 -20.36 1.17 3.42
N THR A 56 -19.06 1.00 3.31
CA THR A 56 -18.37 -0.29 3.42
C THR A 56 -17.39 -0.27 4.59
N ILE A 57 -16.80 -1.43 4.89
CA ILE A 57 -15.90 -1.58 6.04
C ILE A 57 -14.56 -0.87 5.82
N ALA A 58 -13.89 -0.56 6.93
CA ALA A 58 -12.48 -0.17 6.94
C ALA A 58 -11.77 -0.85 8.11
N VAL A 59 -10.65 -1.53 7.83
CA VAL A 59 -9.74 -2.07 8.83
C VAL A 59 -8.41 -1.34 8.68
N SER A 60 -7.94 -0.72 9.77
CA SER A 60 -6.71 0.07 9.73
C SER A 60 -5.50 -0.78 10.15
N ASP A 61 -4.50 -0.82 9.28
CA ASP A 61 -3.22 -1.45 9.57
C ASP A 61 -2.55 -0.81 10.80
N GLY A 62 -2.59 0.51 10.92
CA GLY A 62 -2.00 1.22 12.06
C GLY A 62 -2.62 0.87 13.42
N ILE A 63 -3.92 0.53 13.45
CA ILE A 63 -4.61 0.11 14.68
C ILE A 63 -4.40 -1.38 14.97
N THR A 64 -4.32 -2.21 13.94
CA THR A 64 -4.23 -3.67 14.10
C THR A 64 -2.79 -4.19 14.17
N MET A 65 -1.81 -3.34 13.86
CA MET A 65 -0.38 -3.69 13.83
C MET A 65 0.09 -4.30 15.16
N GLY A 66 0.86 -5.40 15.08
CA GLY A 66 1.35 -6.12 16.26
C GLY A 66 0.29 -6.93 17.02
N THR A 67 -0.94 -7.05 16.49
CA THR A 67 -2.02 -7.86 17.06
C THR A 67 -2.50 -8.94 16.10
N SER A 68 -3.25 -9.93 16.61
CA SER A 68 -3.90 -10.95 15.76
C SER A 68 -4.94 -10.34 14.79
N GLY A 69 -5.43 -9.13 15.08
CA GLY A 69 -6.33 -8.38 14.20
C GLY A 69 -5.69 -8.00 12.86
N MET A 70 -4.36 -7.94 12.78
CA MET A 70 -3.66 -7.60 11.54
C MET A 70 -3.95 -8.57 10.39
N ARG A 71 -4.30 -9.83 10.68
CA ARG A 71 -4.74 -10.81 9.68
C ARG A 71 -6.00 -10.37 8.92
N THR A 72 -6.86 -9.54 9.53
CA THR A 72 -8.09 -9.09 8.90
C THR A 72 -7.87 -7.95 7.90
N SER A 73 -6.73 -7.27 7.96
CA SER A 73 -6.44 -6.10 7.14
C SER A 73 -6.50 -6.42 5.64
N LEU A 74 -5.68 -7.34 5.11
CA LEU A 74 -5.68 -7.66 3.68
C LEU A 74 -6.99 -8.33 3.25
N VAL A 75 -7.61 -9.14 4.12
CA VAL A 75 -8.91 -9.74 3.86
C VAL A 75 -9.99 -8.67 3.64
N SER A 76 -9.91 -7.55 4.37
CA SER A 76 -10.86 -6.45 4.20
C SER A 76 -10.82 -5.83 2.81
N ARG A 77 -9.67 -5.87 2.09
CA ARG A 77 -9.54 -5.39 0.71
C ARG A 77 -10.54 -6.10 -0.22
N GLU A 78 -10.65 -7.42 -0.10
CA GLU A 78 -11.56 -8.24 -0.91
C GLU A 78 -13.03 -7.93 -0.55
N ILE A 79 -13.34 -7.87 0.76
CA ILE A 79 -14.70 -7.58 1.22
C ILE A 79 -15.15 -6.17 0.81
N ILE A 80 -14.25 -5.19 0.81
CA ILE A 80 -14.52 -3.84 0.32
C ILE A 80 -14.88 -3.89 -1.16
N ALA A 81 -14.06 -4.59 -1.96
CA ALA A 81 -14.33 -4.77 -3.39
C ALA A 81 -15.68 -5.43 -3.64
N ASP A 82 -15.94 -6.57 -2.99
CA ASP A 82 -17.19 -7.32 -3.10
C ASP A 82 -18.41 -6.47 -2.71
N SER A 83 -18.33 -5.75 -1.59
CA SER A 83 -19.46 -4.98 -1.09
C SER A 83 -19.82 -3.81 -2.00
N ILE A 84 -18.83 -3.10 -2.56
CA ILE A 84 -19.07 -1.99 -3.48
C ILE A 84 -19.61 -2.51 -4.81
N GLU A 85 -19.05 -3.62 -5.32
CA GLU A 85 -19.55 -4.29 -6.52
C GLU A 85 -21.03 -4.67 -6.38
N LEU A 86 -21.40 -5.34 -5.28
CA LEU A 86 -22.79 -5.75 -5.00
C LEU A 86 -23.73 -4.54 -4.92
N MET A 87 -23.30 -3.44 -4.30
CA MET A 87 -24.11 -2.21 -4.26
C MET A 87 -24.26 -1.59 -5.66
N GLY A 88 -23.17 -1.50 -6.43
CA GLY A 88 -23.18 -0.94 -7.76
C GLY A 88 -24.07 -1.72 -8.74
N LEU A 89 -24.01 -3.05 -8.68
CA LEU A 89 -24.84 -3.94 -9.50
C LEU A 89 -26.29 -3.94 -9.02
N GLY A 90 -26.51 -4.04 -7.69
CA GLY A 90 -27.85 -4.17 -7.11
C GLY A 90 -28.71 -2.92 -7.26
N TYR A 91 -28.11 -1.75 -7.18
CA TYR A 91 -28.82 -0.46 -7.29
C TYR A 91 -28.69 0.20 -8.66
N HIS A 92 -27.96 -0.42 -9.59
CA HIS A 92 -27.80 0.05 -10.97
C HIS A 92 -27.29 1.50 -11.06
N PHE A 93 -26.30 1.88 -10.24
CA PHE A 93 -25.72 3.22 -10.32
C PHE A 93 -25.15 3.48 -11.71
N ASP A 94 -25.38 4.69 -12.25
CA ASP A 94 -24.82 5.13 -13.53
C ASP A 94 -23.34 5.46 -13.42
N GLY A 95 -22.93 5.97 -12.24
CA GLY A 95 -21.55 6.23 -11.90
C GLY A 95 -21.26 5.98 -10.42
N VAL A 96 -19.98 5.79 -10.06
CA VAL A 96 -19.56 5.54 -8.68
C VAL A 96 -18.36 6.43 -8.33
N ILE A 97 -18.44 7.10 -7.18
CA ILE A 97 -17.28 7.73 -6.54
C ILE A 97 -16.98 7.01 -5.24
N ALA A 98 -15.72 6.58 -5.06
CA ALA A 98 -15.27 5.87 -3.88
C ALA A 98 -14.36 6.73 -3.02
N LEU A 99 -14.72 6.93 -1.74
CA LEU A 99 -13.93 7.66 -0.75
C LEU A 99 -13.12 6.66 0.08
N SER A 100 -11.79 6.85 0.10
CA SER A 100 -10.85 5.94 0.74
C SER A 100 -9.82 6.68 1.60
N GLY A 101 -9.39 6.07 2.71
CA GLY A 101 -8.45 6.72 3.62
C GLY A 101 -7.30 5.84 4.09
N CYS A 102 -7.39 4.51 4.03
CA CYS A 102 -6.43 3.60 4.63
C CYS A 102 -5.86 2.60 3.64
N ASP A 103 -4.82 1.89 4.03
CA ASP A 103 -3.97 1.00 3.23
C ASP A 103 -4.75 0.05 2.32
N LYS A 104 -5.81 -0.58 2.83
CA LYS A 104 -6.57 -1.61 2.11
C LYS A 104 -7.86 -1.07 1.50
N THR A 105 -8.37 0.06 2.02
CA THR A 105 -9.55 0.69 1.46
C THR A 105 -9.27 1.26 0.08
N ILE A 106 -8.08 1.83 -0.13
CA ILE A 106 -7.69 2.43 -1.42
C ILE A 106 -7.66 1.38 -2.55
N PRO A 107 -6.87 0.29 -2.47
CA PRO A 107 -6.89 -0.72 -3.52
C PRO A 107 -8.23 -1.46 -3.60
N GLY A 108 -8.90 -1.76 -2.47
CA GLY A 108 -10.19 -2.43 -2.48
C GLY A 108 -11.29 -1.66 -3.21
N THR A 109 -11.34 -0.34 -3.05
CA THR A 109 -12.27 0.51 -3.79
C THR A 109 -11.96 0.51 -5.29
N VAL A 110 -10.68 0.64 -5.69
CA VAL A 110 -10.30 0.65 -7.11
C VAL A 110 -10.54 -0.72 -7.76
N MET A 111 -10.33 -1.83 -7.04
CA MET A 111 -10.72 -3.17 -7.50
C MET A 111 -12.22 -3.24 -7.83
N ALA A 112 -13.08 -2.71 -6.95
CA ALA A 112 -14.52 -2.64 -7.20
C ALA A 112 -14.87 -1.80 -8.43
N LEU A 113 -14.23 -0.62 -8.59
CA LEU A 113 -14.44 0.24 -9.75
C LEU A 113 -14.04 -0.48 -11.05
N ALA A 114 -12.94 -1.25 -11.03
CA ALA A 114 -12.50 -2.07 -12.16
C ALA A 114 -13.51 -3.19 -12.51
N ARG A 115 -14.10 -3.87 -11.50
CA ARG A 115 -15.11 -4.91 -11.70
C ARG A 115 -16.40 -4.34 -12.28
N LEU A 116 -16.88 -3.23 -11.73
CA LEU A 116 -18.11 -2.57 -12.18
C LEU A 116 -17.99 -2.02 -13.60
N ASP A 117 -16.81 -1.58 -13.99
CA ASP A 117 -16.49 -0.97 -15.27
C ASP A 117 -17.53 0.09 -15.69
N ARG A 118 -17.86 0.97 -14.75
CA ARG A 118 -18.75 2.12 -14.95
C ARG A 118 -17.97 3.42 -14.84
N PRO A 119 -18.52 4.54 -15.31
CA PRO A 119 -17.98 5.88 -15.03
C PRO A 119 -17.72 6.04 -13.54
N SER A 120 -16.45 6.21 -13.18
CA SER A 120 -16.09 6.20 -11.76
C SER A 120 -14.72 6.81 -11.49
N LEU A 121 -14.53 7.25 -10.26
CA LEU A 121 -13.25 7.74 -9.76
C LEU A 121 -13.06 7.41 -8.28
N MET A 122 -11.81 7.42 -7.83
CA MET A 122 -11.44 7.30 -6.43
C MET A 122 -11.00 8.64 -5.87
N LEU A 123 -11.50 8.99 -4.67
CA LEU A 123 -11.06 10.15 -3.90
C LEU A 123 -10.36 9.68 -2.62
N TYR A 124 -9.09 10.01 -2.48
CA TYR A 124 -8.34 9.78 -1.25
C TYR A 124 -8.64 10.86 -0.21
N GLY A 125 -8.83 10.44 1.07
CA GLY A 125 -9.12 11.35 2.17
C GLY A 125 -8.00 12.33 2.54
N GLY A 126 -6.76 12.02 2.18
CA GLY A 126 -5.59 12.85 2.44
C GLY A 126 -4.73 12.33 3.60
N SER A 127 -3.48 12.79 3.65
CA SER A 127 -2.52 12.45 4.70
C SER A 127 -2.81 13.22 6.00
N ILE A 128 -2.38 12.62 7.13
CA ILE A 128 -2.35 13.29 8.43
C ILE A 128 -1.22 14.33 8.46
N GLN A 129 -1.38 15.39 9.25
CA GLN A 129 -0.27 16.28 9.58
C GLN A 129 0.74 15.55 10.47
N PRO A 130 2.04 15.84 10.38
CA PRO A 130 3.00 15.32 11.35
C PRO A 130 2.73 15.88 12.74
N GLY A 131 3.04 15.09 13.76
CA GLY A 131 3.19 15.61 15.10
C GLY A 131 4.56 16.26 15.29
N THR A 132 4.80 16.84 16.47
CA THR A 132 6.09 17.43 16.80
C THR A 132 6.57 16.94 18.16
N HIS A 133 7.78 16.39 18.21
CA HIS A 133 8.46 16.03 19.46
C HIS A 133 9.93 16.49 19.41
N ALA A 134 10.40 17.10 20.46
CA ALA A 134 11.76 17.67 20.57
C ALA A 134 12.16 18.54 19.36
N GLY A 135 11.21 19.33 18.80
CA GLY A 135 11.44 20.24 17.65
C GLY A 135 11.58 19.54 16.29
N ARG A 136 11.20 18.26 16.19
CA ARG A 136 11.21 17.47 14.95
C ARG A 136 9.82 16.98 14.60
N ASP A 137 9.55 16.88 13.31
CA ASP A 137 8.34 16.25 12.80
C ASP A 137 8.41 14.74 13.03
N ILE A 138 7.35 14.21 13.67
CA ILE A 138 7.19 12.78 13.96
C ILE A 138 5.89 12.25 13.35
N THR A 139 5.88 10.94 13.13
CA THR A 139 4.74 10.20 12.56
C THR A 139 4.50 8.94 13.38
N ILE A 140 3.51 8.14 13.00
CA ILE A 140 3.26 6.82 13.60
C ILE A 140 4.48 5.89 13.53
N GLN A 141 5.37 6.05 12.55
CA GLN A 141 6.62 5.30 12.47
C GLN A 141 7.49 5.54 13.71
N ASP A 142 7.61 6.83 14.11
CA ASP A 142 8.43 7.22 15.28
C ASP A 142 7.88 6.59 16.57
N VAL A 143 6.56 6.34 16.68
CA VAL A 143 5.96 5.63 17.83
C VAL A 143 6.41 4.16 17.86
N PHE A 144 6.35 3.45 16.73
CA PHE A 144 6.79 2.05 16.69
C PHE A 144 8.29 1.90 16.98
N GLU A 145 9.11 2.84 16.49
CA GLU A 145 10.54 2.87 16.80
C GLU A 145 10.79 3.18 18.28
N ALA A 146 9.99 4.09 18.88
CA ALA A 146 10.05 4.42 20.30
C ALA A 146 9.65 3.23 21.18
N VAL A 147 8.64 2.43 20.80
CA VAL A 147 8.30 1.18 21.50
C VAL A 147 9.50 0.24 21.55
N GLY A 148 10.20 0.05 20.42
CA GLY A 148 11.44 -0.74 20.38
C GLY A 148 12.57 -0.16 21.23
N ALA A 149 12.71 1.16 21.22
CA ALA A 149 13.72 1.88 22.02
C ALA A 149 13.45 1.77 23.53
N CYS A 150 12.19 1.88 23.94
CA CYS A 150 11.76 1.71 25.33
C CYS A 150 12.00 0.28 25.81
N ALA A 151 11.61 -0.72 25.02
CA ALA A 151 11.88 -2.13 25.32
C ALA A 151 13.38 -2.44 25.46
N ALA A 152 14.24 -1.72 24.72
CA ALA A 152 15.70 -1.81 24.83
C ALA A 152 16.31 -0.92 25.94
N GLY A 153 15.50 -0.21 26.74
CA GLY A 153 15.94 0.64 27.82
C GLY A 153 16.68 1.92 27.37
N ARG A 154 16.48 2.37 26.13
CA ARG A 154 17.13 3.59 25.59
C ARG A 154 16.32 4.86 25.81
N ILE A 155 15.03 4.75 25.99
CA ILE A 155 14.10 5.77 26.45
C ILE A 155 13.23 5.17 27.56
N ASP A 156 12.63 6.02 28.38
CA ASP A 156 11.69 5.58 29.41
C ASP A 156 10.23 5.58 28.93
N GLU A 157 9.32 5.13 29.79
CA GLU A 157 7.88 5.08 29.48
C GLU A 157 7.26 6.48 29.38
N GLU A 158 7.82 7.50 30.05
CA GLU A 158 7.32 8.87 30.01
C GLU A 158 7.61 9.49 28.65
N GLU A 159 8.81 9.35 28.12
CA GLU A 159 9.18 9.81 26.78
C GLU A 159 8.39 9.06 25.70
N LEU A 160 8.21 7.73 25.83
CA LEU A 160 7.37 6.96 24.91
C LEU A 160 5.93 7.51 24.86
N LEU A 161 5.34 7.82 26.02
CA LEU A 161 3.99 8.37 26.14
C LEU A 161 3.88 9.77 25.50
N GLU A 162 4.92 10.61 25.63
CA GLU A 162 4.96 11.91 24.97
C GLU A 162 4.98 11.78 23.44
N ILE A 163 5.80 10.87 22.90
CA ILE A 163 5.87 10.59 21.46
C ILE A 163 4.51 10.07 20.96
N GLU A 164 3.90 9.11 21.67
CA GLU A 164 2.58 8.57 21.33
C GLU A 164 1.51 9.66 21.22
N LYS A 165 1.42 10.54 22.22
CA LYS A 165 0.43 11.62 22.24
C LYS A 165 0.62 12.64 21.14
N ALA A 166 1.86 12.85 20.68
CA ALA A 166 2.18 13.87 19.70
C ALA A 166 2.09 13.39 18.25
N ALA A 167 2.36 12.11 17.98
CA ALA A 167 2.64 11.62 16.63
C ALA A 167 1.47 11.66 15.64
N CYS A 168 0.22 11.59 16.12
CA CYS A 168 -0.98 11.55 15.29
C CYS A 168 -1.97 12.66 15.69
N PRO A 169 -1.77 13.92 15.28
CA PRO A 169 -2.48 15.09 15.82
C PRO A 169 -3.85 15.33 15.19
N GLY A 170 -4.50 14.35 14.56
CA GLY A 170 -5.84 14.56 13.99
C GLY A 170 -6.22 13.54 12.93
N ALA A 171 -7.11 13.95 12.02
CA ALA A 171 -7.59 13.11 10.92
C ALA A 171 -6.57 13.02 9.77
N GLY A 172 -6.64 11.92 9.04
CA GLY A 172 -5.83 11.66 7.86
C GLY A 172 -5.09 10.32 7.93
N ALA A 173 -4.65 9.82 6.79
CA ALA A 173 -3.84 8.62 6.72
C ALA A 173 -2.37 8.94 7.01
N CYS A 174 -1.54 7.91 7.15
CA CYS A 174 -0.14 8.00 7.59
C CYS A 174 0.65 9.18 7.02
N GLY A 175 1.53 9.80 7.84
CA GLY A 175 2.28 11.00 7.46
C GLY A 175 3.49 10.78 6.55
N GLY A 176 3.88 9.53 6.24
CA GLY A 176 4.99 9.21 5.33
C GLY A 176 4.52 8.55 4.05
N GLN A 177 5.47 8.19 3.14
CA GLN A 177 5.20 7.44 1.91
C GLN A 177 5.05 5.93 2.25
N PHE A 178 4.17 5.66 3.20
CA PHE A 178 3.71 4.34 3.59
C PHE A 178 2.63 3.88 2.60
N THR A 179 1.96 2.76 2.87
CA THR A 179 1.10 2.14 1.86
C THR A 179 -0.04 3.03 1.39
N ALA A 180 -0.74 3.73 2.31
CA ALA A 180 -1.87 4.58 1.94
C ALA A 180 -1.45 5.74 1.00
N ASN A 181 -0.42 6.50 1.36
CA ASN A 181 0.07 7.59 0.51
C ASN A 181 0.71 7.07 -0.79
N THR A 182 1.41 5.93 -0.75
CA THR A 182 1.91 5.28 -1.97
C THR A 182 0.77 4.98 -2.94
N MET A 183 -0.31 4.33 -2.47
CA MET A 183 -1.42 3.98 -3.35
C MET A 183 -2.21 5.19 -3.83
N ALA A 184 -2.35 6.24 -2.99
CA ALA A 184 -2.94 7.51 -3.42
C ALA A 184 -2.12 8.17 -4.54
N THR A 185 -0.80 8.26 -4.37
CA THR A 185 0.15 8.77 -5.37
C THR A 185 0.08 7.96 -6.68
N VAL A 186 0.04 6.64 -6.56
CA VAL A 186 -0.09 5.71 -7.68
C VAL A 186 -1.37 5.96 -8.47
N PHE A 187 -2.52 6.09 -7.82
CA PHE A 187 -3.79 6.21 -8.52
C PHE A 187 -4.05 7.60 -9.12
N GLU A 188 -3.35 8.64 -8.66
CA GLU A 188 -3.26 9.91 -9.40
C GLU A 188 -2.49 9.72 -10.72
N ALA A 189 -1.33 9.03 -10.67
CA ALA A 189 -0.52 8.78 -11.87
C ALA A 189 -1.16 7.79 -12.86
N VAL A 190 -1.95 6.84 -12.36
CA VAL A 190 -2.81 5.95 -13.17
C VAL A 190 -3.95 6.72 -13.83
N GLY A 191 -4.40 7.81 -13.20
CA GLY A 191 -5.48 8.67 -13.69
C GLY A 191 -6.88 8.29 -13.21
N ILE A 192 -7.04 7.29 -12.31
CA ILE A 192 -8.35 6.93 -11.72
C ILE A 192 -8.71 7.84 -10.52
N SER A 193 -7.77 8.62 -10.04
CA SER A 193 -7.94 9.71 -9.08
C SER A 193 -7.53 11.01 -9.74
N PRO A 194 -8.26 12.13 -9.58
CA PRO A 194 -7.86 13.40 -10.20
C PRO A 194 -6.47 13.85 -9.70
N MET A 195 -5.61 14.29 -10.61
CA MET A 195 -4.28 14.77 -10.28
C MET A 195 -4.35 15.90 -9.23
N GLY A 196 -3.48 15.81 -8.20
CA GLY A 196 -3.42 16.77 -7.10
C GLY A 196 -4.49 16.58 -6.01
N SER A 197 -5.49 15.71 -6.22
CA SER A 197 -6.56 15.51 -5.23
C SER A 197 -6.10 14.76 -3.98
N GLY A 198 -5.20 13.81 -4.13
CA GLY A 198 -4.74 12.91 -3.06
C GLY A 198 -3.69 13.56 -2.16
N THR A 199 -2.83 14.43 -2.68
CA THR A 199 -1.76 15.05 -1.88
C THR A 199 -2.24 16.14 -0.92
N VAL A 200 -3.43 16.73 -1.15
CA VAL A 200 -4.03 17.70 -0.21
C VAL A 200 -4.26 17.01 1.14
N PRO A 201 -3.65 17.49 2.24
CA PRO A 201 -3.81 16.88 3.56
C PRO A 201 -5.27 16.84 4.03
N ALA A 202 -5.60 15.85 4.87
CA ALA A 202 -6.97 15.61 5.31
C ALA A 202 -7.63 16.81 6.03
N THR A 203 -6.84 17.58 6.76
CA THR A 203 -7.30 18.73 7.54
C THR A 203 -7.13 20.07 6.82
N ASP A 204 -6.68 20.06 5.57
CA ASP A 204 -6.57 21.28 4.76
C ASP A 204 -7.95 21.78 4.35
N LEU A 205 -8.15 23.10 4.41
CA LEU A 205 -9.42 23.74 4.06
C LEU A 205 -9.82 23.50 2.59
N ALA A 206 -8.83 23.35 1.69
CA ALA A 206 -9.07 23.06 0.29
C ALA A 206 -9.66 21.65 0.06
N LYS A 207 -9.49 20.71 1.01
CA LYS A 207 -9.92 19.31 0.84
C LYS A 207 -11.41 19.17 0.57
N ALA A 208 -12.23 19.98 1.21
CA ALA A 208 -13.69 19.95 1.00
C ALA A 208 -14.08 20.41 -0.42
N GLU A 209 -13.39 21.41 -1.00
CA GLU A 209 -13.67 21.85 -2.37
C GLU A 209 -13.15 20.84 -3.40
N VAL A 210 -11.99 20.20 -3.14
CA VAL A 210 -11.50 19.06 -3.93
C VAL A 210 -12.56 17.95 -3.97
N ALA A 211 -13.13 17.58 -2.82
CA ALA A 211 -14.17 16.56 -2.73
C ALA A 211 -15.45 16.97 -3.51
N ARG A 212 -15.85 18.25 -3.41
CA ARG A 212 -16.98 18.77 -4.19
C ARG A 212 -16.70 18.74 -5.69
N GLY A 213 -15.47 19.08 -6.10
CA GLY A 213 -15.01 18.97 -7.50
C GLY A 213 -15.10 17.54 -8.02
N CYS A 214 -14.67 16.55 -7.22
CA CYS A 214 -14.80 15.13 -7.57
C CYS A 214 -16.27 14.70 -7.72
N GLY A 215 -17.17 15.25 -6.90
CA GLY A 215 -18.61 15.02 -7.06
C GLY A 215 -19.18 15.55 -8.38
N ARG A 216 -18.71 16.70 -8.87
CA ARG A 216 -19.06 17.21 -10.21
C ARG A 216 -18.46 16.32 -11.30
N LEU A 217 -17.21 15.92 -11.14
CA LEU A 217 -16.46 15.16 -12.11
C LEU A 217 -17.06 13.77 -12.40
N VAL A 218 -17.60 13.08 -11.38
CA VAL A 218 -18.22 11.76 -11.62
C VAL A 218 -19.48 11.86 -12.49
N VAL A 219 -20.23 12.95 -12.41
CA VAL A 219 -21.38 13.20 -13.30
C VAL A 219 -20.92 13.45 -14.74
N ASP A 220 -19.88 14.27 -14.92
CA ASP A 220 -19.24 14.51 -16.22
C ASP A 220 -18.69 13.20 -16.85
N LEU A 221 -18.12 12.31 -16.04
CA LEU A 221 -17.69 10.98 -16.50
C LEU A 221 -18.87 10.15 -17.04
N VAL A 222 -20.05 10.22 -16.39
CA VAL A 222 -21.27 9.54 -16.88
C VAL A 222 -21.71 10.13 -18.22
N GLU A 223 -21.75 11.45 -18.36
CA GLU A 223 -22.10 12.12 -19.60
C GLU A 223 -21.17 11.76 -20.76
N ARG A 224 -19.86 11.67 -20.49
CA ARG A 224 -18.84 11.26 -21.48
C ARG A 224 -18.73 9.76 -21.66
N ASN A 225 -19.39 8.96 -20.83
CA ASN A 225 -19.30 7.49 -20.80
C ASN A 225 -17.86 6.97 -20.71
N VAL A 226 -17.05 7.58 -19.83
CA VAL A 226 -15.67 7.15 -19.56
C VAL A 226 -15.67 6.20 -18.39
N THR A 227 -15.39 4.92 -18.63
CA THR A 227 -15.43 3.86 -17.63
C THR A 227 -14.08 3.61 -16.98
N ALA A 228 -14.07 2.90 -15.83
CA ALA A 228 -12.85 2.63 -15.08
C ALA A 228 -11.81 1.86 -15.90
N ARG A 229 -12.20 0.86 -16.70
CA ARG A 229 -11.24 0.06 -17.49
C ARG A 229 -10.65 0.82 -18.68
N GLN A 230 -11.31 1.88 -19.16
CA GLN A 230 -10.71 2.76 -20.17
C GLN A 230 -9.52 3.55 -19.60
N ILE A 231 -9.47 3.73 -18.28
CA ILE A 231 -8.38 4.42 -17.55
C ILE A 231 -7.36 3.40 -17.03
N LEU A 232 -7.82 2.28 -16.46
CA LEU A 232 -6.98 1.24 -15.87
C LEU A 232 -6.33 0.35 -16.95
N THR A 233 -5.64 0.97 -17.90
CA THR A 233 -4.92 0.28 -18.97
C THR A 233 -3.57 -0.27 -18.49
N ARG A 234 -2.95 -1.12 -19.30
CA ARG A 234 -1.61 -1.64 -19.04
C ARG A 234 -0.61 -0.50 -18.83
N GLU A 235 -0.61 0.46 -19.73
CA GLU A 235 0.30 1.60 -19.74
C GLU A 235 0.09 2.51 -18.52
N ALA A 236 -1.16 2.75 -18.14
CA ALA A 236 -1.50 3.52 -16.96
C ALA A 236 -1.02 2.82 -15.66
N LEU A 237 -1.19 1.49 -15.56
CA LEU A 237 -0.70 0.71 -14.43
C LEU A 237 0.84 0.69 -14.37
N GLU A 238 1.55 0.64 -15.52
CA GLU A 238 3.01 0.80 -15.58
C GLU A 238 3.45 2.19 -15.10
N ASN A 239 2.71 3.27 -15.43
CA ASN A 239 2.95 4.60 -14.86
C ASN A 239 2.81 4.59 -13.32
N GLY A 240 1.78 3.89 -12.82
CA GLY A 240 1.60 3.71 -11.37
C GLY A 240 2.79 3.00 -10.71
N VAL A 241 3.33 1.94 -11.33
CA VAL A 241 4.55 1.27 -10.86
C VAL A 241 5.73 2.24 -10.85
N ALA A 242 5.95 2.99 -11.94
CA ALA A 242 7.06 3.93 -12.05
C ALA A 242 7.01 5.01 -10.95
N VAL A 243 5.82 5.57 -10.67
CA VAL A 243 5.66 6.57 -9.61
C VAL A 243 5.85 5.95 -8.22
N ALA A 244 5.36 4.73 -7.98
CA ALA A 244 5.60 4.04 -6.70
C ALA A 244 7.09 3.86 -6.42
N VAL A 245 7.87 3.42 -7.42
CA VAL A 245 9.32 3.18 -7.24
C VAL A 245 10.13 4.46 -7.20
N ALA A 246 9.70 5.52 -7.92
CA ALA A 246 10.35 6.83 -7.91
C ALA A 246 10.14 7.60 -6.60
N THR A 247 9.09 7.30 -5.85
CA THR A 247 8.80 7.91 -4.55
C THR A 247 9.25 7.06 -3.36
N GLY A 248 9.94 5.93 -3.60
CA GLY A 248 10.37 5.02 -2.55
C GLY A 248 9.20 4.40 -1.78
N GLY A 249 8.10 4.12 -2.48
CA GLY A 249 6.85 3.63 -1.93
C GLY A 249 6.92 2.27 -1.25
N SER A 250 5.79 1.84 -0.72
CA SER A 250 5.63 0.58 0.00
C SER A 250 5.70 -0.63 -0.93
N THR A 251 6.28 -1.75 -0.45
CA THR A 251 6.22 -3.06 -1.12
C THR A 251 4.80 -3.55 -1.33
N ASN A 252 3.85 -3.13 -0.50
CA ASN A 252 2.43 -3.44 -0.65
C ASN A 252 1.85 -2.94 -2.00
N ALA A 253 2.45 -1.91 -2.61
CA ALA A 253 2.04 -1.44 -3.94
C ALA A 253 2.14 -2.54 -5.00
N VAL A 254 3.12 -3.44 -4.89
CA VAL A 254 3.25 -4.59 -5.79
C VAL A 254 2.02 -5.47 -5.69
N LEU A 255 1.66 -5.89 -4.47
CA LEU A 255 0.50 -6.74 -4.21
C LEU A 255 -0.82 -6.08 -4.68
N HIS A 256 -0.96 -4.79 -4.42
CA HIS A 256 -2.20 -4.06 -4.72
C HIS A 256 -2.35 -3.75 -6.21
N LEU A 257 -1.29 -3.38 -6.90
CA LEU A 257 -1.35 -3.15 -8.36
C LEU A 257 -1.56 -4.44 -9.14
N LEU A 258 -0.98 -5.58 -8.68
CA LEU A 258 -1.30 -6.89 -9.26
C LEU A 258 -2.78 -7.24 -9.09
N ALA A 259 -3.36 -6.95 -7.92
CA ALA A 259 -4.77 -7.18 -7.66
C ALA A 259 -5.67 -6.29 -8.54
N VAL A 260 -5.39 -5.00 -8.63
CA VAL A 260 -6.15 -4.07 -9.49
C VAL A 260 -6.01 -4.46 -10.97
N ALA A 261 -4.82 -4.86 -11.42
CA ALA A 261 -4.59 -5.35 -12.78
C ALA A 261 -5.43 -6.59 -13.07
N HIS A 262 -5.49 -7.54 -12.12
CA HIS A 262 -6.34 -8.73 -12.22
C HIS A 262 -7.80 -8.34 -12.45
N GLU A 263 -8.36 -7.45 -11.63
CA GLU A 263 -9.75 -7.02 -11.71
C GLU A 263 -10.05 -6.19 -12.98
N ALA A 264 -9.06 -5.46 -13.47
CA ALA A 264 -9.18 -4.73 -14.74
C ALA A 264 -9.03 -5.64 -15.98
N GLY A 265 -8.65 -6.91 -15.80
CA GLY A 265 -8.35 -7.83 -16.91
C GLY A 265 -7.02 -7.51 -17.61
N VAL A 266 -6.10 -6.82 -16.93
CA VAL A 266 -4.80 -6.41 -17.45
C VAL A 266 -3.72 -7.35 -16.94
N ARG A 267 -2.86 -7.84 -17.83
CA ARG A 267 -1.72 -8.64 -17.43
C ARG A 267 -0.61 -7.74 -16.87
N LEU A 268 -0.31 -7.87 -15.59
CA LEU A 268 0.83 -7.27 -14.91
C LEU A 268 1.54 -8.36 -14.10
N THR A 269 2.87 -8.34 -14.03
CA THR A 269 3.67 -9.40 -13.40
C THR A 269 4.79 -8.81 -12.54
N LEU A 270 5.37 -9.61 -11.65
CA LEU A 270 6.54 -9.19 -10.86
C LEU A 270 7.72 -8.76 -11.74
N ASP A 271 7.90 -9.37 -12.91
CA ASP A 271 8.97 -8.98 -13.85
C ASP A 271 8.77 -7.56 -14.40
N ASP A 272 7.53 -7.10 -14.51
CA ASP A 272 7.24 -5.72 -14.90
C ASP A 272 7.67 -4.73 -13.82
N PHE A 273 7.40 -5.05 -12.55
CA PHE A 273 7.86 -4.23 -11.43
C PHE A 273 9.38 -4.14 -11.39
N ASP A 274 10.06 -5.26 -11.57
CA ASP A 274 11.51 -5.30 -11.55
C ASP A 274 12.12 -4.50 -12.72
N ARG A 275 11.61 -4.70 -13.94
CA ARG A 275 12.01 -3.96 -15.13
C ARG A 275 11.81 -2.46 -14.98
N ILE A 276 10.61 -2.04 -14.54
CA ILE A 276 10.29 -0.62 -14.38
C ILE A 276 11.14 -0.01 -13.26
N SER A 277 11.28 -0.69 -12.13
CA SER A 277 12.09 -0.20 -11.01
C SER A 277 13.56 -0.07 -11.36
N ALA A 278 14.09 -0.98 -12.18
CA ALA A 278 15.47 -0.90 -12.65
C ALA A 278 15.73 0.32 -13.57
N ALA A 279 14.70 0.73 -14.32
CA ALA A 279 14.80 1.80 -15.30
C ALA A 279 14.41 3.18 -14.74
N THR A 280 13.65 3.25 -13.67
CA THR A 280 13.08 4.50 -13.13
C THR A 280 13.90 4.99 -11.93
N PRO A 281 14.40 6.23 -11.92
CA PRO A 281 15.19 6.75 -10.80
C PRO A 281 14.33 7.03 -9.56
N LEU A 282 14.98 7.00 -8.39
CA LEU A 282 14.38 7.42 -7.12
C LEU A 282 14.51 8.94 -6.99
N LEU A 283 13.38 9.65 -6.93
CA LEU A 283 13.33 11.12 -6.98
C LEU A 283 12.90 11.76 -5.67
N ALA A 284 12.01 11.13 -4.88
CA ALA A 284 11.44 11.77 -3.71
C ALA A 284 12.08 11.28 -2.40
N ASP A 285 12.52 12.23 -1.57
CA ASP A 285 13.20 12.02 -0.28
C ASP A 285 12.18 11.92 0.87
N MET A 286 11.39 10.85 0.86
CA MET A 286 10.23 10.68 1.74
C MET A 286 10.47 9.68 2.86
N LYS A 287 9.92 9.93 4.07
CA LYS A 287 9.82 8.89 5.11
C LYS A 287 9.11 7.64 4.55
N PRO A 288 9.53 6.42 4.92
CA PRO A 288 10.31 6.05 6.11
C PRO A 288 11.83 6.15 5.99
N TRP A 289 12.39 6.22 4.80
CA TRP A 289 13.84 6.20 4.60
C TRP A 289 14.43 7.62 4.41
N GLY A 290 13.63 8.54 3.90
CA GLY A 290 14.00 9.91 3.65
C GLY A 290 13.62 10.87 4.78
N ARG A 291 13.79 12.17 4.51
CA ARG A 291 13.64 13.24 5.51
C ARG A 291 12.22 13.77 5.64
N PHE A 292 11.44 13.76 4.56
CA PHE A 292 10.22 14.54 4.42
C PHE A 292 8.95 13.69 4.65
N VAL A 293 7.89 14.36 5.11
CA VAL A 293 6.56 13.79 5.33
C VAL A 293 5.62 14.06 4.15
N ALA A 294 4.47 13.39 4.10
CA ALA A 294 3.51 13.53 3.00
C ALA A 294 3.01 14.98 2.77
N PRO A 295 2.73 15.81 3.79
CA PRO A 295 2.42 17.22 3.58
C PRO A 295 3.55 18.03 2.94
N ASP A 296 4.82 17.62 3.08
CA ASP A 296 5.94 18.28 2.40
C ASP A 296 5.89 18.02 0.89
N LEU A 297 5.52 16.81 0.47
CA LEU A 297 5.31 16.50 -0.92
C LEU A 297 4.22 17.39 -1.54
N HIS A 298 3.11 17.57 -0.82
CA HIS A 298 2.06 18.50 -1.23
C HIS A 298 2.61 19.91 -1.43
N ARG A 299 3.33 20.44 -0.43
CA ARG A 299 3.93 21.79 -0.49
C ARG A 299 4.98 21.93 -1.59
N ALA A 300 5.68 20.87 -1.96
CA ALA A 300 6.70 20.89 -3.02
C ALA A 300 6.11 21.01 -4.44
N GLY A 301 4.85 20.59 -4.64
CA GLY A 301 4.15 20.54 -5.93
C GLY A 301 3.39 19.24 -6.17
N GLY A 302 3.34 18.36 -5.18
CA GLY A 302 2.53 17.15 -5.17
C GLY A 302 2.95 16.07 -6.17
N VAL A 303 2.03 15.17 -6.46
CA VAL A 303 2.23 14.09 -7.46
C VAL A 303 2.41 14.67 -8.86
N ALA A 304 1.79 15.81 -9.15
CA ALA A 304 1.93 16.47 -10.45
C ALA A 304 3.40 16.83 -10.75
N LEU A 305 4.14 17.32 -9.75
CA LEU A 305 5.58 17.57 -9.89
C LEU A 305 6.37 16.28 -10.13
N VAL A 306 6.09 15.21 -9.38
CA VAL A 306 6.75 13.91 -9.55
C VAL A 306 6.48 13.38 -10.96
N ALA A 307 5.22 13.37 -11.40
CA ALA A 307 4.83 12.87 -12.72
C ALA A 307 5.46 13.72 -13.85
N ARG A 308 5.49 15.05 -13.71
CA ARG A 308 6.16 15.93 -14.67
C ARG A 308 7.66 15.59 -14.80
N ARG A 309 8.38 15.42 -13.68
CA ARG A 309 9.80 15.06 -13.67
C ARG A 309 10.06 13.72 -14.34
N LEU A 310 9.18 12.75 -14.11
CA LEU A 310 9.28 11.43 -14.74
C LEU A 310 8.93 11.47 -16.23
N LEU A 311 7.96 12.28 -16.67
CA LEU A 311 7.66 12.50 -18.08
C LEU A 311 8.80 13.19 -18.81
N GLU A 312 9.38 14.24 -18.23
CA GLU A 312 10.56 14.93 -18.76
C GLU A 312 11.75 13.97 -18.97
N GLY A 313 11.90 12.99 -18.08
CA GLY A 313 12.92 11.93 -18.16
C GLY A 313 12.56 10.76 -19.09
N GLY A 314 11.34 10.72 -19.64
CA GLY A 314 10.89 9.61 -20.50
C GLY A 314 10.50 8.34 -19.74
N TYR A 315 10.23 8.41 -18.44
CA TYR A 315 9.91 7.27 -17.57
C TYR A 315 8.40 6.98 -17.47
N LEU A 316 7.54 7.91 -17.90
CA LEU A 316 6.09 7.72 -17.97
C LEU A 316 5.58 7.85 -19.40
N LYS A 317 4.43 7.23 -19.66
CA LYS A 317 3.65 7.38 -20.87
C LYS A 317 2.60 8.48 -20.64
N GLY A 318 2.73 9.58 -21.38
CA GLY A 318 1.97 10.79 -21.10
C GLY A 318 0.59 10.88 -21.76
N ASP A 319 0.31 10.01 -22.73
CA ASP A 319 -0.94 10.00 -23.54
C ASP A 319 -2.08 9.19 -22.91
N MET A 320 -1.88 8.70 -21.67
CA MET A 320 -2.91 7.94 -20.95
C MET A 320 -4.07 8.83 -20.51
N LEU A 321 -5.29 8.37 -20.79
CA LEU A 321 -6.53 9.03 -20.38
C LEU A 321 -6.68 9.02 -18.86
N THR A 322 -7.14 10.14 -18.31
CA THR A 322 -7.47 10.29 -16.88
C THR A 322 -8.96 10.56 -16.69
N VAL A 323 -9.43 10.52 -15.44
CA VAL A 323 -10.82 10.84 -15.07
C VAL A 323 -11.24 12.26 -15.47
N THR A 324 -10.31 13.20 -15.60
CA THR A 324 -10.64 14.57 -16.04
C THR A 324 -10.95 14.66 -17.54
N GLY A 325 -10.66 13.58 -18.29
CA GLY A 325 -10.79 13.55 -19.75
C GLY A 325 -9.58 14.14 -20.48
N GLN A 326 -8.57 14.54 -19.73
CA GLN A 326 -7.28 14.92 -20.28
C GLN A 326 -6.35 13.72 -20.34
N THR A 327 -5.22 13.88 -21.02
CA THR A 327 -4.10 12.95 -20.90
C THR A 327 -3.28 13.28 -19.65
N LEU A 328 -2.50 12.32 -19.16
CA LEU A 328 -1.59 12.55 -18.04
C LEU A 328 -0.64 13.72 -18.32
N SER A 329 -0.07 13.81 -19.54
CA SER A 329 0.75 14.96 -19.94
C SER A 329 0.02 16.28 -19.86
N GLY A 330 -1.25 16.31 -20.24
CA GLY A 330 -2.10 17.51 -20.16
C GLY A 330 -2.30 17.95 -18.71
N GLU A 331 -2.59 17.03 -17.81
CA GLU A 331 -2.81 17.33 -16.38
C GLU A 331 -1.57 17.89 -15.67
N VAL A 332 -0.37 17.48 -16.08
CA VAL A 332 0.86 17.93 -15.41
C VAL A 332 1.63 19.01 -16.15
N SER A 333 1.10 19.49 -17.29
CA SER A 333 1.75 20.56 -18.09
C SER A 333 2.00 21.82 -17.28
N ASP A 334 1.05 22.18 -16.43
CA ASP A 334 1.08 23.38 -15.60
C ASP A 334 1.47 23.08 -14.14
N ALA A 335 2.04 21.90 -13.88
CA ALA A 335 2.46 21.54 -12.54
C ALA A 335 3.48 22.55 -11.99
N GLU A 336 3.16 23.17 -10.87
CA GLU A 336 4.02 24.14 -10.21
C GLU A 336 5.04 23.46 -9.32
N GLU A 337 6.21 24.05 -9.22
CA GLU A 337 7.27 23.65 -8.28
C GLU A 337 7.52 24.80 -7.29
N THR A 338 7.42 24.50 -6.01
CA THR A 338 7.75 25.47 -4.98
C THR A 338 9.26 25.78 -4.99
N ALA A 339 9.60 27.05 -5.12
CA ALA A 339 10.99 27.48 -5.17
C ALA A 339 11.77 27.07 -3.90
N GLY A 340 12.92 26.41 -4.11
CA GLY A 340 13.78 25.94 -3.02
C GLY A 340 13.32 24.65 -2.34
N GLN A 341 12.32 23.94 -2.86
CA GLN A 341 11.94 22.62 -2.36
C GLN A 341 13.09 21.61 -2.53
N GLU A 342 13.21 20.66 -1.62
CA GLU A 342 14.21 19.60 -1.62
C GLU A 342 13.58 18.20 -1.60
N VAL A 343 12.25 18.11 -1.63
CA VAL A 343 11.49 16.85 -1.49
C VAL A 343 11.62 15.99 -2.75
N VAL A 344 11.49 16.64 -3.92
CA VAL A 344 11.50 15.96 -5.23
C VAL A 344 12.68 16.44 -6.05
N ARG A 345 13.63 15.55 -6.31
CA ARG A 345 14.80 15.81 -7.16
C ARG A 345 14.43 15.78 -8.64
N SER A 346 15.27 16.38 -9.48
CA SER A 346 15.12 16.26 -10.92
C SER A 346 15.55 14.87 -11.42
N ALA A 347 15.01 14.44 -12.56
CA ALA A 347 15.43 13.18 -13.19
C ALA A 347 16.90 13.20 -13.65
N ALA A 348 17.49 14.39 -13.84
CA ALA A 348 18.90 14.56 -14.19
C ALA A 348 19.85 14.49 -12.96
N ASP A 349 19.33 14.68 -11.74
CA ASP A 349 20.08 14.60 -10.49
C ASP A 349 19.24 13.82 -9.45
N PRO A 350 19.01 12.51 -9.66
CA PRO A 350 18.17 11.69 -8.80
C PRO A 350 18.87 11.37 -7.48
N ILE A 351 18.10 10.87 -6.50
CA ILE A 351 18.66 10.33 -5.25
C ILE A 351 19.41 9.02 -5.53
N LYS A 352 18.83 8.17 -6.39
CA LYS A 352 19.43 6.94 -6.91
C LYS A 352 19.01 6.77 -8.37
N ASP A 353 19.88 6.17 -9.18
CA ASP A 353 19.62 5.91 -10.60
C ASP A 353 18.58 4.81 -10.84
N ARG A 354 18.11 4.14 -9.78
CA ARG A 354 17.12 3.06 -9.79
C ARG A 354 16.03 3.31 -8.76
N GLY A 355 14.88 2.71 -8.98
CA GLY A 355 13.73 2.81 -8.09
C GLY A 355 13.88 2.11 -6.74
N GLY A 356 12.94 2.38 -5.86
CA GLY A 356 12.97 1.95 -4.46
C GLY A 356 12.58 0.50 -4.19
N LEU A 357 12.18 -0.28 -5.21
CA LEU A 357 11.76 -1.69 -5.08
C LEU A 357 12.62 -2.61 -5.93
N MET A 358 12.74 -3.87 -5.51
CA MET A 358 13.45 -4.93 -6.23
C MET A 358 12.71 -6.25 -6.06
N VAL A 359 12.68 -7.06 -7.11
CA VAL A 359 12.21 -8.45 -7.04
C VAL A 359 13.43 -9.37 -7.02
N LEU A 360 13.47 -10.27 -6.03
CA LEU A 360 14.48 -11.33 -5.97
C LEU A 360 13.84 -12.66 -6.34
N ARG A 361 14.64 -13.52 -6.97
CA ARG A 361 14.29 -14.91 -7.28
C ARG A 361 15.37 -15.85 -6.76
N GLY A 362 15.16 -17.13 -6.84
CA GLY A 362 16.15 -18.14 -6.44
C GLY A 362 15.49 -19.40 -5.92
N ASN A 363 16.30 -20.30 -5.39
CA ASN A 363 15.78 -21.57 -4.91
C ASN A 363 14.91 -21.45 -3.64
N LEU A 364 14.89 -20.28 -2.98
CA LEU A 364 13.97 -19.98 -1.87
C LEU A 364 12.69 -19.24 -2.32
N ALA A 365 12.73 -18.54 -3.45
CA ALA A 365 11.59 -17.79 -3.97
C ALA A 365 11.50 -17.97 -5.50
N PRO A 366 11.16 -19.14 -6.02
CA PRO A 366 11.13 -19.39 -7.47
C PRO A 366 10.10 -18.51 -8.19
N ASP A 367 8.97 -18.17 -7.55
CA ASP A 367 7.98 -17.26 -8.11
C ASP A 367 8.25 -15.79 -7.75
N GLY A 368 9.26 -15.54 -6.92
CA GLY A 368 9.74 -14.22 -6.55
C GLY A 368 9.42 -13.82 -5.10
N CYS A 369 10.12 -12.80 -4.64
CA CYS A 369 9.83 -12.04 -3.43
C CYS A 369 10.17 -10.57 -3.65
N VAL A 370 9.67 -9.69 -2.79
CA VAL A 370 9.79 -8.24 -2.94
C VAL A 370 10.60 -7.64 -1.81
N LEU A 371 11.53 -6.77 -2.18
CA LEU A 371 12.43 -6.06 -1.28
C LEU A 371 12.34 -4.55 -1.52
N LYS A 372 12.38 -3.75 -0.45
CA LYS A 372 12.53 -2.30 -0.51
C LYS A 372 14.01 -1.93 -0.45
N VAL A 373 14.50 -1.23 -1.49
CA VAL A 373 15.91 -0.83 -1.61
C VAL A 373 16.14 0.68 -1.52
N ALA A 374 15.08 1.48 -1.33
CA ALA A 374 15.14 2.94 -1.32
C ALA A 374 16.18 3.50 -0.35
N GLY A 375 16.17 3.09 0.91
CA GLY A 375 17.10 3.53 1.95
C GLY A 375 18.25 2.56 2.24
N HIS A 376 18.65 1.73 1.27
CA HIS A 376 19.51 0.60 1.55
C HIS A 376 20.79 0.63 0.71
N GLU A 377 21.94 0.38 1.35
CA GLU A 377 23.26 0.36 0.68
C GLU A 377 23.87 -1.04 0.63
N ARG A 378 23.41 -1.97 1.50
CA ARG A 378 23.97 -3.31 1.56
C ARG A 378 23.43 -4.18 0.42
N MET A 379 24.28 -4.51 -0.54
CA MET A 379 23.93 -5.30 -1.74
C MET A 379 24.09 -6.81 -1.56
N PHE A 380 24.70 -7.26 -0.46
CA PHE A 380 24.95 -8.67 -0.17
C PHE A 380 24.78 -8.97 1.30
N HIS A 381 24.16 -10.12 1.63
CA HIS A 381 24.14 -10.68 2.96
C HIS A 381 24.11 -12.21 2.89
N GLN A 382 24.94 -12.85 3.69
CA GLN A 382 24.94 -14.29 3.87
C GLN A 382 25.02 -14.60 5.36
N GLY A 383 24.18 -15.51 5.83
CA GLY A 383 24.16 -15.86 7.24
C GLY A 383 23.30 -17.07 7.56
N PRO A 384 23.42 -17.57 8.81
CA PRO A 384 22.60 -18.69 9.27
C PRO A 384 21.15 -18.26 9.47
N ALA A 385 20.23 -19.11 9.04
CA ALA A 385 18.80 -18.94 9.26
C ALA A 385 18.46 -19.10 10.75
N ARG A 386 17.52 -18.26 11.22
CA ARG A 386 16.81 -18.39 12.49
C ARG A 386 15.34 -18.45 12.16
N VAL A 387 14.76 -19.65 12.24
CA VAL A 387 13.43 -19.95 11.66
C VAL A 387 12.33 -19.88 12.72
N PHE A 388 11.27 -19.15 12.43
CA PHE A 388 10.11 -18.94 13.29
C PHE A 388 8.82 -19.23 12.54
N GLU A 389 7.86 -19.82 13.24
CA GLU A 389 6.54 -20.16 12.69
C GLU A 389 5.49 -19.05 12.92
N SER A 390 5.89 -17.94 13.58
CA SER A 390 5.03 -16.78 13.82
C SER A 390 5.84 -15.50 14.08
N GLU A 391 5.21 -14.32 13.91
CA GLU A 391 5.80 -13.05 14.32
C GLU A 391 6.05 -13.00 15.82
N GLU A 392 5.18 -13.58 16.63
CA GLU A 392 5.26 -13.61 18.09
C GLU A 392 6.50 -14.37 18.58
N ASP A 393 6.82 -15.52 17.95
CA ASP A 393 8.02 -16.28 18.27
C ASP A 393 9.29 -15.52 17.90
N ALA A 394 9.31 -14.90 16.71
CA ALA A 394 10.41 -14.05 16.27
C ALA A 394 10.61 -12.85 17.20
N MET A 395 9.52 -12.20 17.62
CA MET A 395 9.56 -11.08 18.56
C MET A 395 10.14 -11.49 19.92
N THR A 396 9.72 -12.65 20.43
CA THR A 396 10.26 -13.23 21.68
C THR A 396 11.78 -13.46 21.56
N ALA A 397 12.24 -13.97 20.42
CA ALA A 397 13.67 -14.20 20.17
C ALA A 397 14.47 -12.89 20.10
N VAL A 398 13.93 -11.85 19.48
CA VAL A 398 14.55 -10.52 19.43
C VAL A 398 14.66 -9.91 20.83
N GLN A 399 13.58 -9.92 21.59
CA GLN A 399 13.54 -9.41 22.97
C GLN A 399 14.44 -10.21 23.92
N GLY A 400 14.53 -11.53 23.72
CA GLY A 400 15.41 -12.42 24.48
C GLY A 400 16.88 -12.32 24.10
N GLY A 401 17.26 -11.48 23.11
CA GLY A 401 18.64 -11.28 22.68
C GLY A 401 19.28 -12.52 22.02
N THR A 402 18.48 -13.45 21.49
CA THR A 402 18.98 -14.67 20.82
C THR A 402 19.31 -14.46 19.35
N ILE A 403 18.85 -13.34 18.74
CA ILE A 403 19.23 -12.92 17.40
C ILE A 403 20.54 -12.15 17.47
N VAL A 404 21.51 -12.53 16.65
CA VAL A 404 22.86 -11.92 16.65
C VAL A 404 23.20 -11.31 15.28
N PRO A 405 24.16 -10.36 15.21
CA PRO A 405 24.64 -9.84 13.94
C PRO A 405 25.06 -10.94 12.97
N GLY A 406 24.58 -10.87 11.73
CA GLY A 406 24.82 -11.85 10.68
C GLY A 406 23.69 -12.84 10.46
N ASP A 407 22.77 -13.01 11.40
CA ASP A 407 21.63 -13.92 11.24
C ASP A 407 20.69 -13.49 10.09
N VAL A 408 20.02 -14.48 9.52
CA VAL A 408 18.85 -14.32 8.65
C VAL A 408 17.62 -14.78 9.41
N VAL A 409 16.78 -13.83 9.83
CA VAL A 409 15.52 -14.14 10.51
C VAL A 409 14.49 -14.56 9.46
N VAL A 410 13.96 -15.79 9.60
CA VAL A 410 12.96 -16.35 8.68
C VAL A 410 11.65 -16.52 9.44
N ILE A 411 10.59 -15.89 8.94
CA ILE A 411 9.23 -16.03 9.48
C ILE A 411 8.36 -16.62 8.38
N ARG A 412 7.87 -17.85 8.57
CA ARG A 412 7.09 -18.59 7.58
C ARG A 412 5.69 -18.93 8.09
N GLY A 413 4.80 -19.35 7.18
CA GLY A 413 3.41 -19.66 7.50
C GLY A 413 2.55 -18.41 7.70
N GLU A 414 3.03 -17.24 7.27
CA GLU A 414 2.30 -15.95 7.29
C GLU A 414 1.91 -15.48 5.88
N GLY A 415 1.97 -16.39 4.88
CA GLY A 415 1.54 -16.14 3.51
C GLY A 415 0.02 -16.02 3.35
N PRO A 416 -0.48 -15.77 2.12
CA PRO A 416 -1.90 -15.52 1.87
C PRO A 416 -2.84 -16.59 2.42
N ARG A 417 -2.47 -17.85 2.30
CA ARG A 417 -3.26 -19.01 2.70
C ARG A 417 -2.90 -19.52 4.09
N GLY A 418 -1.61 -19.65 4.39
CA GLY A 418 -1.11 -20.18 5.66
C GLY A 418 -1.35 -19.26 6.84
N GLY A 419 -1.06 -17.99 6.67
CA GLY A 419 -1.44 -16.91 7.59
C GLY A 419 -2.53 -16.04 6.97
N PRO A 420 -3.82 -16.48 6.93
CA PRO A 420 -4.84 -15.80 6.16
C PRO A 420 -4.83 -14.30 6.37
N GLY A 421 -4.71 -13.55 5.26
CA GLY A 421 -4.56 -12.10 5.27
C GLY A 421 -3.10 -11.63 5.23
N MET A 422 -2.10 -12.52 5.08
CA MET A 422 -0.70 -12.13 4.91
C MET A 422 -0.30 -11.04 5.90
N ARG A 423 -0.26 -11.36 7.20
CA ARG A 423 0.03 -10.39 8.26
C ARG A 423 1.17 -9.45 7.87
N GLU A 424 0.97 -8.16 8.10
CA GLU A 424 2.00 -7.14 7.92
C GLU A 424 2.77 -6.97 9.23
N MET A 425 4.07 -7.26 9.19
CA MET A 425 4.92 -7.31 10.37
C MET A 425 5.75 -6.03 10.49
N LEU A 426 5.46 -5.22 11.48
CA LEU A 426 6.24 -4.05 11.85
C LEU A 426 6.88 -4.20 13.23
N ALA A 427 6.24 -4.93 14.14
CA ALA A 427 6.70 -5.05 15.53
C ALA A 427 8.10 -5.68 15.60
N VAL A 428 8.31 -6.80 14.92
CA VAL A 428 9.62 -7.49 14.87
C VAL A 428 10.69 -6.64 14.19
N THR A 429 10.34 -5.91 13.12
CA THR A 429 11.29 -5.07 12.38
C THR A 429 11.68 -3.83 13.18
N ALA A 430 10.72 -3.22 13.88
CA ALA A 430 10.96 -2.10 14.80
C ALA A 430 11.80 -2.54 16.01
N ALA A 431 11.55 -3.72 16.57
CA ALA A 431 12.34 -4.27 17.66
C ALA A 431 13.80 -4.54 17.24
N LEU A 432 14.03 -5.06 16.03
CA LEU A 432 15.38 -5.24 15.47
C LEU A 432 16.09 -3.90 15.25
N ALA A 433 15.39 -2.90 14.71
CA ALA A 433 15.94 -1.55 14.60
C ALA A 433 16.24 -0.96 15.98
N GLY A 434 15.29 -1.12 16.91
CA GLY A 434 15.40 -0.71 18.29
C GLY A 434 16.55 -1.35 19.05
N SER A 435 16.91 -2.60 18.79
CA SER A 435 18.07 -3.27 19.40
C SER A 435 19.40 -2.99 18.68
N GLY A 436 19.41 -2.18 17.62
CA GLY A 436 20.61 -1.88 16.82
C GLY A 436 21.03 -3.01 15.87
N LEU A 437 20.13 -3.96 15.59
CA LEU A 437 20.35 -5.09 14.68
C LEU A 437 19.83 -4.82 13.26
N GLY A 438 19.01 -3.80 13.03
CA GLY A 438 18.33 -3.55 11.76
C GLY A 438 19.23 -3.49 10.52
N SER A 439 20.48 -3.02 10.65
CA SER A 439 21.48 -3.03 9.57
C SER A 439 22.40 -4.25 9.58
N LYS A 440 22.28 -5.14 10.56
CA LYS A 440 23.23 -6.25 10.79
C LYS A 440 22.65 -7.62 10.51
N VAL A 441 21.33 -7.72 10.37
CA VAL A 441 20.59 -8.96 10.05
C VAL A 441 19.87 -8.80 8.72
N ALA A 442 19.34 -9.89 8.18
CA ALA A 442 18.36 -9.88 7.10
C ALA A 442 17.08 -10.60 7.56
N LEU A 443 15.95 -10.29 6.92
CA LEU A 443 14.68 -10.97 7.18
C LEU A 443 14.09 -11.53 5.88
N LEU A 444 13.44 -12.69 6.00
CA LEU A 444 12.73 -13.37 4.92
C LEU A 444 11.37 -13.85 5.41
N THR A 445 10.30 -13.61 4.66
CA THR A 445 8.96 -14.08 5.02
C THR A 445 8.06 -14.31 3.81
N ASP A 446 7.16 -15.27 3.91
CA ASP A 446 6.02 -15.42 2.99
C ASP A 446 4.84 -14.48 3.32
N GLY A 447 4.90 -13.80 4.48
CA GLY A 447 4.02 -12.69 4.85
C GLY A 447 4.46 -11.35 4.24
N ARG A 448 4.13 -10.24 4.94
CA ARG A 448 4.45 -8.86 4.51
C ARG A 448 5.23 -8.12 5.58
N PHE A 449 6.01 -7.13 5.12
CA PHE A 449 6.54 -6.09 5.99
C PHE A 449 5.80 -4.77 5.77
N SER A 450 5.69 -3.97 6.82
CA SER A 450 5.06 -2.65 6.75
C SER A 450 5.76 -1.72 5.76
N GLY A 451 5.01 -0.81 5.13
CA GLY A 451 5.56 0.28 4.34
C GLY A 451 6.53 1.18 5.10
N ALA A 452 6.44 1.20 6.45
CA ALA A 452 7.34 1.91 7.35
C ALA A 452 8.64 1.15 7.66
N THR A 453 8.79 -0.10 7.20
CA THR A 453 9.98 -0.93 7.45
C THR A 453 11.16 -0.47 6.60
N HIS A 454 12.37 -0.53 7.18
CA HIS A 454 13.64 -0.31 6.50
C HIS A 454 14.67 -1.37 6.94
N GLY A 455 15.61 -1.70 6.06
CA GLY A 455 16.58 -2.78 6.23
C GLY A 455 16.49 -3.84 5.13
N LEU A 456 17.37 -4.86 5.16
CA LEU A 456 17.38 -5.95 4.18
C LEU A 456 16.27 -6.96 4.52
N MET A 457 15.07 -6.70 4.01
CA MET A 457 13.86 -7.44 4.37
C MET A 457 13.06 -7.79 3.13
N ALA A 458 13.05 -9.08 2.76
CA ALA A 458 12.30 -9.61 1.63
C ALA A 458 11.00 -10.28 2.12
N GLY A 459 9.89 -9.75 1.66
CA GLY A 459 8.54 -10.29 1.91
C GLY A 459 7.90 -10.84 0.65
N HIS A 460 6.66 -11.33 0.79
CA HIS A 460 5.89 -11.92 -0.30
C HIS A 460 6.58 -13.11 -0.96
N VAL A 461 7.37 -13.88 -0.19
CA VAL A 461 8.06 -15.07 -0.74
C VAL A 461 7.03 -16.02 -1.34
N ALA A 462 7.21 -16.33 -2.60
CA ALA A 462 6.30 -17.19 -3.33
C ALA A 462 7.05 -18.31 -4.07
N PRO A 463 6.50 -19.54 -4.02
CA PRO A 463 5.28 -19.97 -3.29
C PRO A 463 5.45 -19.89 -1.76
N GLU A 464 4.35 -19.63 -1.02
CA GLU A 464 4.35 -19.65 0.44
C GLU A 464 4.57 -21.04 1.03
N ALA A 465 4.95 -21.13 2.30
CA ALA A 465 5.29 -22.41 2.94
C ALA A 465 4.18 -23.47 2.84
N VAL A 466 2.92 -23.10 3.10
CA VAL A 466 1.77 -24.05 3.06
C VAL A 466 1.40 -24.53 1.66
N GLU A 467 1.84 -23.82 0.63
CA GLU A 467 1.68 -24.22 -0.77
C GLU A 467 2.90 -25.04 -1.26
N GLY A 468 3.74 -25.51 -0.37
CA GLY A 468 4.94 -26.29 -0.68
C GLY A 468 6.11 -25.43 -1.16
N GLY A 469 6.10 -24.14 -0.84
CA GLY A 469 7.21 -23.24 -1.15
C GLY A 469 8.50 -23.63 -0.44
N PRO A 470 9.68 -23.40 -1.06
CA PRO A 470 10.98 -23.79 -0.52
C PRO A 470 11.32 -23.19 0.84
N ILE A 471 10.69 -22.06 1.22
CA ILE A 471 10.85 -21.45 2.55
C ILE A 471 10.46 -22.43 3.67
N ALA A 472 9.57 -23.41 3.40
CA ALA A 472 9.19 -24.47 4.32
C ALA A 472 10.35 -25.43 4.66
N ALA A 473 11.36 -25.54 3.78
CA ALA A 473 12.51 -26.42 3.98
C ALA A 473 13.52 -25.89 5.00
N LEU A 474 13.52 -24.58 5.27
CA LEU A 474 14.54 -23.94 6.11
C LEU A 474 14.51 -24.45 7.56
N GLN A 475 15.70 -24.63 8.12
CA GLN A 475 15.95 -24.98 9.51
C GLN A 475 16.99 -24.04 10.11
N ASP A 476 17.04 -23.95 11.44
CA ASP A 476 18.05 -23.14 12.13
C ASP A 476 19.47 -23.56 11.70
N GLY A 477 20.27 -22.57 11.33
CA GLY A 477 21.65 -22.76 10.90
C GLY A 477 21.86 -22.96 9.40
N ASP A 478 20.81 -23.16 8.59
CA ASP A 478 20.95 -23.21 7.14
C ASP A 478 21.49 -21.86 6.61
N ILE A 479 22.42 -21.91 5.67
CA ILE A 479 23.04 -20.68 5.13
C ILE A 479 22.17 -20.10 4.04
N VAL A 480 21.59 -18.92 4.32
CA VAL A 480 20.80 -18.15 3.38
C VAL A 480 21.61 -16.99 2.83
N THR A 481 21.53 -16.79 1.53
CA THR A 481 22.24 -15.73 0.79
C THR A 481 21.25 -14.80 0.10
N PHE A 482 21.40 -13.52 0.34
CA PHE A 482 20.80 -12.43 -0.43
C PHE A 482 21.89 -11.81 -1.29
N ASP A 483 21.73 -11.86 -2.60
CA ASP A 483 22.59 -11.19 -3.56
C ASP A 483 21.72 -10.25 -4.41
N LEU A 484 21.81 -8.96 -4.13
CA LEU A 484 20.99 -7.94 -4.77
C LEU A 484 21.55 -7.53 -6.14
N GLU A 485 22.83 -7.77 -6.39
CA GLU A 485 23.43 -7.53 -7.71
C GLU A 485 22.94 -8.58 -8.70
N GLU A 486 22.96 -9.86 -8.28
CA GLU A 486 22.42 -10.97 -9.07
C GLU A 486 20.88 -11.12 -8.92
N ARG A 487 20.25 -10.33 -8.06
CA ARG A 487 18.80 -10.37 -7.74
C ARG A 487 18.32 -11.74 -7.27
N THR A 488 19.09 -12.37 -6.39
CA THR A 488 18.78 -13.71 -5.91
C THR A 488 18.62 -13.77 -4.40
N VAL A 489 17.76 -14.71 -3.97
CA VAL A 489 17.67 -15.21 -2.60
C VAL A 489 17.74 -16.74 -2.64
N SER A 490 18.71 -17.31 -1.94
CA SER A 490 18.99 -18.73 -2.03
C SER A 490 19.44 -19.32 -0.71
N VAL A 491 19.30 -20.63 -0.59
CA VAL A 491 19.88 -21.45 0.47
C VAL A 491 20.92 -22.41 -0.13
N ASP A 492 22.00 -22.64 0.59
CA ASP A 492 23.03 -23.61 0.21
C ASP A 492 22.53 -25.05 0.49
N MET A 493 21.67 -25.53 -0.43
CA MET A 493 21.01 -26.82 -0.32
C MET A 493 20.69 -27.38 -1.72
N SER A 494 20.80 -28.68 -1.89
CA SER A 494 20.43 -29.33 -3.15
C SER A 494 18.92 -29.30 -3.38
N PRO A 495 18.45 -29.32 -4.64
CA PRO A 495 17.02 -29.36 -4.94
C PRO A 495 16.30 -30.58 -4.33
N ASP A 496 16.95 -31.74 -4.27
CA ASP A 496 16.38 -32.95 -3.69
C ASP A 496 16.24 -32.83 -2.16
N GLU A 497 17.19 -32.18 -1.50
CA GLU A 497 17.11 -31.91 -0.07
C GLU A 497 16.01 -30.92 0.25
N ILE A 498 15.90 -29.81 -0.50
CA ILE A 498 14.80 -28.85 -0.38
C ILE A 498 13.46 -29.58 -0.48
N LYS A 499 13.29 -30.37 -1.54
CA LYS A 499 12.06 -31.16 -1.76
C LYS A 499 11.75 -32.11 -0.61
N SER A 500 12.76 -32.83 -0.12
CA SER A 500 12.61 -33.76 1.01
C SER A 500 12.16 -33.04 2.28
N ARG A 501 12.78 -31.88 2.60
CA ARG A 501 12.45 -31.12 3.79
C ARG A 501 11.06 -30.45 3.67
N VAL A 502 10.68 -29.93 2.49
CA VAL A 502 9.33 -29.41 2.23
C VAL A 502 8.27 -30.50 2.46
N MET A 503 8.51 -31.73 1.97
CA MET A 503 7.58 -32.85 2.18
C MET A 503 7.48 -33.29 3.64
N ALA A 504 8.52 -33.10 4.43
CA ALA A 504 8.56 -33.45 5.85
C ALA A 504 7.98 -32.36 6.75
N TRP A 505 7.89 -31.12 6.25
CA TRP A 505 7.34 -30.00 7.01
C TRP A 505 5.81 -30.07 7.06
N SER A 506 5.26 -29.73 8.20
CA SER A 506 3.80 -29.55 8.37
C SER A 506 3.55 -28.20 9.03
N PRO A 507 2.57 -27.44 8.56
CA PRO A 507 2.23 -26.18 9.20
C PRO A 507 1.84 -26.42 10.67
N PRO A 508 2.20 -25.53 11.59
CA PRO A 508 1.68 -25.57 12.94
C PRO A 508 0.15 -25.59 12.88
N SER A 509 -0.48 -26.29 13.83
CA SER A 509 -1.94 -26.34 13.93
C SER A 509 -2.48 -24.95 14.31
N SER A 510 -2.57 -24.05 13.36
CA SER A 510 -3.25 -22.78 13.55
C SER A 510 -4.75 -23.02 13.45
N LEU A 511 -5.48 -22.72 14.50
CA LEU A 511 -6.93 -22.60 14.44
C LEU A 511 -7.25 -21.34 13.61
N ILE A 512 -7.39 -21.52 12.29
CA ILE A 512 -7.98 -20.47 11.45
C ILE A 512 -9.45 -20.40 11.85
N PRO A 513 -9.92 -19.29 12.44
CA PRO A 513 -11.32 -19.17 12.83
C PRO A 513 -12.24 -19.38 11.62
N ASP A 514 -13.32 -20.13 11.79
CA ASP A 514 -14.37 -20.19 10.78
C ASP A 514 -14.89 -18.79 10.46
N GLY A 515 -15.25 -18.56 9.19
CA GLY A 515 -15.78 -17.27 8.77
C GLY A 515 -14.98 -16.61 7.64
N ALA A 516 -14.74 -15.31 7.71
CA ALA A 516 -14.09 -14.54 6.64
C ALA A 516 -12.66 -15.03 6.36
N LEU A 517 -11.86 -15.26 7.39
CA LEU A 517 -10.48 -15.72 7.24
C LEU A 517 -10.41 -17.11 6.60
N SER A 518 -11.28 -18.05 7.01
CA SER A 518 -11.34 -19.40 6.44
C SER A 518 -11.83 -19.38 4.98
N LYS A 519 -12.78 -18.51 4.62
CA LYS A 519 -13.21 -18.31 3.24
C LYS A 519 -12.06 -17.77 2.38
N TYR A 520 -11.40 -16.73 2.87
CA TYR A 520 -10.26 -16.13 2.19
C TYR A 520 -9.13 -17.16 1.94
N ALA A 521 -8.71 -17.91 2.96
CA ALA A 521 -7.67 -18.93 2.84
C ALA A 521 -7.96 -19.98 1.76
N ARG A 522 -9.23 -20.30 1.53
CA ARG A 522 -9.64 -21.28 0.49
C ARG A 522 -9.62 -20.73 -0.92
N LEU A 523 -9.84 -19.42 -1.08
CA LEU A 523 -10.04 -18.79 -2.38
C LEU A 523 -8.82 -17.96 -2.82
N VAL A 524 -7.94 -17.59 -1.92
CA VAL A 524 -6.86 -16.67 -2.21
C VAL A 524 -5.80 -17.29 -3.13
N SER A 525 -5.33 -16.48 -4.09
CA SER A 525 -4.22 -16.78 -4.97
C SER A 525 -2.86 -16.49 -4.31
N SER A 526 -1.77 -16.86 -4.99
CA SER A 526 -0.40 -16.54 -4.55
C SER A 526 -0.17 -15.03 -4.42
N ALA A 527 0.73 -14.64 -3.52
CA ALA A 527 1.23 -13.27 -3.42
C ALA A 527 1.86 -12.76 -4.73
N ALA A 528 2.50 -13.65 -5.51
CA ALA A 528 3.03 -13.31 -6.84
C ALA A 528 1.94 -12.89 -7.84
N ASN A 529 0.67 -13.19 -7.56
CA ASN A 529 -0.51 -12.84 -8.36
C ASN A 529 -1.42 -11.82 -7.66
N GLY A 530 -0.94 -11.14 -6.62
CA GLY A 530 -1.68 -10.09 -5.91
C GLY A 530 -2.53 -10.56 -4.73
N ALA A 531 -2.49 -11.85 -4.36
CA ALA A 531 -3.27 -12.44 -3.27
C ALA A 531 -4.77 -12.07 -3.37
N VAL A 532 -5.37 -12.24 -4.55
CA VAL A 532 -6.80 -12.00 -4.82
C VAL A 532 -7.61 -13.26 -4.58
N THR A 533 -8.89 -13.11 -4.22
CA THR A 533 -9.82 -14.23 -4.13
C THR A 533 -10.40 -14.55 -5.52
N ILE A 534 -10.33 -15.83 -5.92
CA ILE A 534 -10.79 -16.35 -7.22
C ILE A 534 -11.78 -17.51 -7.06
#